data_6eab6bae2307f210ccfffebc2bdbf9e4
#
_entry.id   6eab6bae2307f210ccfffebc2bdbf9e4
#
_cell.length_a   1.000
_cell.length_b   1.000
_cell.length_c   1.000
_cell.angle_alpha   90.00
_cell.angle_beta   90.00
_cell.angle_gamma   90.00
#
_symmetry.space_group_name_H-M   'P 1'
#
loop_
_entity.id
_entity.type
_entity.pdbx_description
1 polymer ?
#
loop_
_entity_poly.entity_id
_entity_poly.type
_entity_poly.pdbx_seq_one_letter_code
_entity_poly.pdbx_strand_id
1 'polypeptide(L)'
;LFQYSVTHPCTITRMWRGLYDDDEDEKFGIVVGDYFSLAPSGRGGDVDEWFFGGAPREVRQTARPFRIPRFFRTLSDYFNTLTEAGFRVDKLAEPSASQEAVAKCRNVADTRIIPYFLIFRCTRTGGNVQ
;
A
#
# COMPACT_ATOMS: atom_id res chain seq x y z
N LEU A 1 -7.74 -20.40 -8.42
CA LEU A 1 -7.73 -18.93 -8.43
C LEU A 1 -7.42 -18.40 -7.04
N PHE A 2 -6.47 -17.50 -6.94
CA PHE A 2 -6.08 -16.82 -5.71
C PHE A 2 -6.02 -15.32 -5.98
N GLN A 3 -6.63 -14.53 -5.11
CA GLN A 3 -6.59 -13.06 -5.21
C GLN A 3 -6.37 -12.46 -3.84
N TYR A 4 -5.48 -11.46 -3.76
CA TYR A 4 -5.24 -10.70 -2.54
C TYR A 4 -4.84 -9.27 -2.86
N SER A 5 -4.94 -8.41 -1.86
CA SER A 5 -4.46 -7.04 -1.93
C SER A 5 -3.43 -6.76 -0.83
N VAL A 6 -2.49 -5.91 -1.13
CA VAL A 6 -1.49 -5.39 -0.18
C VAL A 6 -1.41 -3.89 -0.32
N THR A 7 -0.86 -3.22 0.69
CA THR A 7 -0.48 -1.81 0.56
C THR A 7 0.59 -1.69 -0.52
N HIS A 8 0.44 -0.72 -1.40
CA HIS A 8 1.39 -0.52 -2.49
C HIS A 8 2.79 -0.17 -1.96
N PRO A 9 3.86 -0.75 -2.52
CA PRO A 9 5.23 -0.47 -2.07
C PRO A 9 5.61 1.01 -2.01
N CYS A 10 5.10 1.82 -2.92
CA CYS A 10 5.37 3.26 -2.91
C CYS A 10 4.73 4.02 -1.74
N THR A 11 3.69 3.49 -1.10
CA THR A 11 2.98 4.18 -0.03
C THR A 11 3.42 3.77 1.38
N ILE A 12 4.16 2.67 1.49
CA ILE A 12 4.70 2.19 2.77
C ILE A 12 6.16 2.59 3.00
N THR A 13 6.73 3.41 2.14
CA THR A 13 8.11 3.89 2.29
C THR A 13 8.27 4.77 3.51
N ARG A 14 9.49 4.87 4.04
CA ARG A 14 9.80 5.72 5.20
C ARG A 14 9.75 7.21 4.88
N MET A 15 9.91 7.58 3.62
CA MET A 15 9.84 8.95 3.15
C MET A 15 8.63 9.13 2.24
N TRP A 16 7.64 9.83 2.75
CA TRP A 16 6.42 10.16 2.03
C TRP A 16 5.98 11.59 2.37
N ARG A 17 5.91 12.47 1.37
CA ARG A 17 5.55 13.87 1.56
C ARG A 17 4.69 14.38 0.43
N GLY A 18 3.55 15.01 0.76
CA GLY A 18 2.72 15.70 -0.22
C GLY A 18 3.40 16.96 -0.78
N LEU A 19 3.14 17.23 -2.05
CA LEU A 19 3.44 18.51 -2.72
C LEU A 19 2.11 19.21 -2.95
N TYR A 20 2.03 20.49 -2.56
CA TYR A 20 0.83 21.30 -2.59
C TYR A 20 1.03 22.48 -3.53
N ASP A 21 -0.03 22.91 -4.18
CA ASP A 21 -0.07 24.19 -4.89
C ASP A 21 -0.15 25.31 -3.87
N ASP A 22 0.66 26.36 -4.04
CA ASP A 22 0.74 27.47 -3.10
C ASP A 22 -0.56 28.30 -3.07
N ASP A 23 -1.33 28.32 -4.17
CA ASP A 23 -2.52 29.14 -4.33
C ASP A 23 -3.83 28.42 -3.94
N GLU A 24 -3.87 27.08 -4.06
CA GLU A 24 -5.12 26.32 -3.91
C GLU A 24 -5.13 25.32 -2.73
N ASP A 25 -4.01 25.19 -2.02
CA ASP A 25 -3.81 24.17 -0.96
C ASP A 25 -4.21 22.75 -1.47
N GLU A 26 -4.14 22.55 -2.79
CA GLU A 26 -4.43 21.28 -3.43
C GLU A 26 -3.15 20.46 -3.60
N LYS A 27 -3.22 19.21 -3.16
CA LYS A 27 -2.12 18.28 -3.34
C LYS A 27 -2.04 17.81 -4.80
N PHE A 28 -0.97 18.19 -5.49
CA PHE A 28 -0.74 17.81 -6.89
C PHE A 28 0.29 16.68 -7.06
N GLY A 29 1.08 16.37 -6.02
CA GLY A 29 2.11 15.36 -6.12
C GLY A 29 2.49 14.77 -4.77
N ILE A 30 3.27 13.71 -4.82
CA ILE A 30 3.81 13.03 -3.63
C ILE A 30 5.26 12.66 -3.90
N VAL A 31 6.14 13.07 -3.00
CA VAL A 31 7.53 12.62 -2.99
C VAL A 31 7.60 11.31 -2.23
N VAL A 32 8.15 10.29 -2.88
CA VAL A 32 8.41 8.98 -2.31
C VAL A 32 9.92 8.77 -2.28
N GLY A 33 10.46 8.40 -1.14
CA GLY A 33 11.87 8.05 -0.99
C GLY A 33 12.06 6.72 -0.28
N ASP A 34 13.30 6.29 -0.20
CA ASP A 34 13.71 5.04 0.48
C ASP A 34 13.01 3.77 -0.01
N TYR A 35 12.60 3.74 -1.27
CA TYR A 35 11.90 2.58 -1.86
C TYR A 35 12.71 1.28 -1.74
N PHE A 36 14.04 1.36 -1.87
CA PHE A 36 14.94 0.21 -1.77
C PHE A 36 15.62 0.04 -0.40
N SER A 37 15.47 1.01 0.50
CA SER A 37 15.99 0.92 1.88
C SER A 37 15.12 0.06 2.78
N LEU A 38 14.32 -0.77 2.18
CA LEU A 38 13.43 -1.71 2.83
C LEU A 38 14.29 -2.79 3.45
N ALA A 39 14.14 -2.99 4.76
CA ALA A 39 14.99 -3.87 5.55
C ALA A 39 15.34 -5.18 4.82
N PRO A 40 16.62 -5.47 4.61
CA PRO A 40 17.06 -6.55 3.69
C PRO A 40 16.65 -7.95 4.13
N SER A 41 16.23 -8.12 5.37
CA SER A 41 16.16 -9.44 5.99
C SER A 41 14.80 -10.10 5.97
N GLY A 42 13.75 -9.47 5.50
CA GLY A 42 12.43 -10.09 5.43
C GLY A 42 11.87 -10.63 6.76
N ARG A 43 12.61 -10.52 7.83
CA ARG A 43 12.29 -11.05 9.14
C ARG A 43 12.40 -9.95 10.19
N GLY A 44 11.42 -9.14 10.31
CA GLY A 44 11.38 -8.07 11.28
C GLY A 44 11.12 -6.76 10.59
N GLY A 45 9.88 -6.45 10.37
CA GLY A 45 9.46 -5.13 10.01
C GLY A 45 9.66 -4.18 11.20
N ASP A 46 9.83 -2.90 10.93
CA ASP A 46 9.68 -1.89 11.95
C ASP A 46 8.31 -2.04 12.58
N VAL A 47 8.25 -1.87 13.88
CA VAL A 47 6.96 -1.84 14.59
C VAL A 47 6.49 -0.41 14.63
N ASP A 48 5.45 -0.12 13.87
CA ASP A 48 4.80 1.18 13.91
C ASP A 48 3.65 1.20 14.91
N GLU A 49 3.54 2.33 15.60
CA GLU A 49 2.32 2.66 16.32
C GLU A 49 1.31 3.22 15.31
N TRP A 50 0.24 2.48 15.12
CA TRP A 50 -0.80 2.88 14.19
C TRP A 50 -1.99 3.48 14.91
N PHE A 51 -2.35 4.69 14.46
CA PHE A 51 -3.59 5.35 14.85
C PHE A 51 -4.60 5.23 13.72
N PHE A 52 -5.81 4.89 14.06
CA PHE A 52 -6.91 4.95 13.13
C PHE A 52 -7.25 6.41 12.81
N GLY A 53 -6.46 7.04 11.94
CA GLY A 53 -6.51 8.49 11.65
C GLY A 53 -7.85 8.97 11.11
N GLY A 54 -8.63 8.08 10.45
CA GLY A 54 -9.98 8.36 9.97
C GLY A 54 -11.08 8.20 11.03
N ALA A 55 -10.75 7.77 12.26
CA ALA A 55 -11.73 7.64 13.32
C ALA A 55 -12.22 9.02 13.81
N PRO A 56 -13.47 9.12 14.30
CA PRO A 56 -13.96 10.31 14.98
C PRO A 56 -13.03 10.76 16.11
N ARG A 57 -13.02 12.06 16.39
CA ARG A 57 -12.10 12.67 17.37
C ARG A 57 -12.20 12.00 18.75
N GLU A 58 -13.41 11.70 19.18
CA GLU A 58 -13.71 11.07 20.48
C GLU A 58 -13.08 9.68 20.58
N VAL A 59 -13.16 8.91 19.47
CA VAL A 59 -12.55 7.57 19.39
C VAL A 59 -11.03 7.68 19.40
N ARG A 60 -10.45 8.66 18.70
CA ARG A 60 -8.99 8.86 18.69
C ARG A 60 -8.42 9.27 20.05
N GLN A 61 -9.19 9.99 20.85
CA GLN A 61 -8.76 10.42 22.19
C GLN A 61 -8.77 9.26 23.21
N THR A 62 -9.58 8.24 22.98
CA THR A 62 -9.74 7.09 23.89
C THR A 62 -9.08 5.82 23.39
N ALA A 63 -8.88 5.71 22.08
CA ALA A 63 -8.23 4.55 21.46
C ALA A 63 -6.74 4.52 21.79
N ARG A 64 -6.27 3.38 22.25
CA ARG A 64 -4.83 3.16 22.40
C ARG A 64 -4.21 2.89 21.02
N PRO A 65 -3.03 3.48 20.72
CA PRO A 65 -2.28 3.08 19.54
C PRO A 65 -1.95 1.59 19.65
N PHE A 66 -2.07 0.88 18.53
CA PHE A 66 -1.65 -0.51 18.50
C PHE A 66 -0.43 -0.65 17.61
N ARG A 67 0.45 -1.57 18.01
CA ARG A 67 1.71 -1.80 17.35
C ARG A 67 1.52 -2.86 16.27
N ILE A 68 1.77 -2.49 15.02
CA ILE A 68 1.69 -3.39 13.88
C ILE A 68 3.09 -3.57 13.30
N PRO A 69 3.55 -4.82 13.09
CA PRO A 69 4.76 -5.03 12.32
C PRO A 69 4.51 -4.61 10.86
N ARG A 70 5.35 -3.74 10.32
CA ARG A 70 5.35 -3.39 8.90
C ARG A 70 6.37 -4.25 8.18
N PHE A 71 5.93 -4.86 7.11
CA PHE A 71 6.78 -5.61 6.20
C PHE A 71 6.92 -4.81 4.91
N PHE A 72 8.11 -4.27 4.71
CA PHE A 72 8.43 -3.59 3.47
C PHE A 72 8.82 -4.63 2.41
N ARG A 73 8.26 -4.49 1.22
CA ARG A 73 8.55 -5.33 0.05
C ARG A 73 8.51 -4.45 -1.18
N THR A 74 9.42 -4.68 -2.10
CA THR A 74 9.32 -4.07 -3.43
C THR A 74 8.24 -4.76 -4.26
N LEU A 75 7.82 -4.13 -5.35
CA LEU A 75 6.92 -4.76 -6.32
C LEU A 75 7.54 -6.06 -6.87
N SER A 76 8.85 -6.03 -7.12
CA SER A 76 9.60 -7.21 -7.59
C SER A 76 9.56 -8.36 -6.59
N ASP A 77 9.68 -8.06 -5.27
CA ASP A 77 9.60 -9.09 -4.24
C ASP A 77 8.24 -9.79 -4.25
N TYR A 78 7.15 -9.02 -4.34
CA TYR A 78 5.81 -9.60 -4.41
C TYR A 78 5.63 -10.47 -5.64
N PHE A 79 6.03 -9.97 -6.81
CA PHE A 79 5.88 -10.68 -8.07
C PHE A 79 6.72 -11.97 -8.10
N ASN A 80 8.00 -11.87 -7.75
CA ASN A 80 8.93 -12.99 -7.80
C ASN A 80 8.54 -14.08 -6.79
N THR A 81 8.17 -13.70 -5.56
CA THR A 81 7.71 -14.66 -4.55
C THR A 81 6.50 -15.47 -5.05
N LEU A 82 5.55 -14.83 -5.74
CA LEU A 82 4.40 -15.53 -6.31
C LEU A 82 4.81 -16.52 -7.39
N THR A 83 5.67 -16.10 -8.31
CA THR A 83 6.12 -16.97 -9.42
C THR A 83 6.97 -18.12 -8.91
N GLU A 84 7.85 -17.89 -7.94
CA GLU A 84 8.65 -18.92 -7.27
C GLU A 84 7.79 -19.92 -6.48
N ALA A 85 6.68 -19.46 -5.92
CA ALA A 85 5.69 -20.32 -5.25
C ALA A 85 4.78 -21.09 -6.22
N GLY A 86 5.04 -21.01 -7.53
CA GLY A 86 4.28 -21.73 -8.56
C GLY A 86 2.94 -21.08 -8.92
N PHE A 87 2.82 -19.78 -8.76
CA PHE A 87 1.68 -19.01 -9.24
C PHE A 87 2.02 -18.24 -10.52
N ARG A 88 1.09 -18.25 -11.45
CA ARG A 88 1.08 -17.32 -12.58
C ARG A 88 0.25 -16.10 -12.19
N VAL A 89 0.81 -14.91 -12.31
CA VAL A 89 0.08 -13.67 -12.15
C VAL A 89 -0.75 -13.41 -13.40
N ASP A 90 -2.06 -13.52 -13.29
CA ASP A 90 -2.99 -13.30 -14.40
C ASP A 90 -3.37 -11.83 -14.54
N LYS A 91 -3.41 -11.11 -13.43
CA LYS A 91 -3.73 -9.69 -13.40
C LYS A 91 -3.07 -9.00 -12.19
N LEU A 92 -2.53 -7.84 -12.46
CA LEU A 92 -2.10 -6.87 -11.47
C LEU A 92 -2.98 -5.61 -11.62
N ALA A 93 -3.47 -5.05 -10.52
CA ALA A 93 -4.26 -3.85 -10.54
C ALA A 93 -3.83 -2.88 -9.44
N GLU A 94 -3.81 -1.60 -9.81
CA GLU A 94 -3.53 -0.46 -8.94
C GLU A 94 -4.77 0.43 -8.94
N PRO A 95 -5.71 0.23 -8.00
CA PRO A 95 -6.96 0.97 -7.99
C PRO A 95 -6.72 2.46 -7.69
N SER A 96 -7.41 3.32 -8.43
CA SER A 96 -7.45 4.76 -8.26
C SER A 96 -8.89 5.21 -8.06
N ALA A 97 -9.10 6.23 -7.23
CA ALA A 97 -10.43 6.76 -6.99
C ALA A 97 -10.95 7.53 -8.22
N SER A 98 -12.25 7.37 -8.52
CA SER A 98 -12.93 8.22 -9.48
C SER A 98 -13.15 9.63 -8.91
N GLN A 99 -13.42 10.63 -9.78
CA GLN A 99 -13.81 11.97 -9.32
C GLN A 99 -15.03 11.93 -8.41
N GLU A 100 -16.01 11.10 -8.73
CA GLU A 100 -17.21 10.93 -7.92
C GLU A 100 -16.88 10.35 -6.52
N ALA A 101 -15.97 9.39 -6.43
CA ALA A 101 -15.52 8.84 -5.16
C ALA A 101 -14.81 9.91 -4.31
N VAL A 102 -13.97 10.74 -4.92
CA VAL A 102 -13.29 11.85 -4.22
C VAL A 102 -14.30 12.91 -3.75
N ALA A 103 -15.31 13.22 -4.55
CA ALA A 103 -16.36 14.16 -4.16
C ALA A 103 -17.15 13.67 -2.92
N LYS A 104 -17.34 12.36 -2.79
CA LYS A 104 -18.00 11.73 -1.64
C LYS A 104 -17.08 11.58 -0.43
N CYS A 105 -15.78 11.39 -0.67
CA CYS A 105 -14.79 11.16 0.38
C CYS A 105 -13.42 11.73 -0.03
N ARG A 106 -13.09 12.92 0.48
CA ARG A 106 -11.80 13.58 0.16
C ARG A 106 -10.58 12.77 0.60
N ASN A 107 -10.71 11.90 1.58
CA ASN A 107 -9.61 11.08 2.08
C ASN A 107 -9.03 10.10 1.04
N VAL A 108 -9.74 9.83 -0.05
CA VAL A 108 -9.26 8.97 -1.13
C VAL A 108 -8.63 9.75 -2.30
N ALA A 109 -8.55 11.08 -2.21
CA ALA A 109 -8.00 11.93 -3.28
C ALA A 109 -6.57 11.57 -3.65
N ASP A 110 -5.74 11.26 -2.67
CA ASP A 110 -4.34 10.87 -2.87
C ASP A 110 -4.19 9.63 -3.77
N THR A 111 -5.19 8.76 -3.80
CA THR A 111 -5.16 7.56 -4.68
C THR A 111 -5.24 7.89 -6.17
N ARG A 112 -5.49 9.15 -6.53
CA ARG A 112 -5.42 9.63 -7.92
C ARG A 112 -4.01 10.07 -8.32
N ILE A 113 -3.14 10.30 -7.33
CA ILE A 113 -1.76 10.73 -7.53
C ILE A 113 -0.83 9.51 -7.46
N ILE A 114 -1.06 8.64 -6.49
CA ILE A 114 -0.24 7.45 -6.24
C ILE A 114 -1.12 6.26 -5.84
N PRO A 115 -0.84 5.04 -6.29
CA PRO A 115 -1.62 3.88 -5.88
C PRO A 115 -1.37 3.53 -4.42
N TYR A 116 -2.45 3.35 -3.64
CA TYR A 116 -2.37 2.92 -2.24
C TYR A 116 -2.41 1.41 -2.08
N PHE A 117 -2.99 0.72 -3.04
CA PHE A 117 -3.16 -0.72 -3.01
C PHE A 117 -2.64 -1.35 -4.29
N LEU A 118 -2.15 -2.57 -4.11
CA LEU A 118 -1.75 -3.46 -5.18
C LEU A 118 -2.58 -4.73 -5.06
N ILE A 119 -3.25 -5.12 -6.14
CA ILE A 119 -4.13 -6.29 -6.16
C ILE A 119 -3.57 -7.30 -7.17
N PHE A 120 -3.29 -8.49 -6.69
CA PHE A 120 -2.86 -9.61 -7.51
C PHE A 120 -4.01 -10.60 -7.70
N ARG A 121 -4.19 -11.04 -8.93
CA ARG A 121 -4.99 -12.22 -9.28
C ARG A 121 -4.07 -13.25 -9.90
N CYS A 122 -4.06 -14.45 -9.33
CA CYS A 122 -3.13 -15.49 -9.69
C CYS A 122 -3.85 -16.82 -9.90
N THR A 123 -3.31 -17.62 -10.80
CA THR A 123 -3.69 -19.02 -10.96
C THR A 123 -2.49 -19.89 -10.59
N ARG A 124 -2.70 -20.94 -9.81
CA ARG A 124 -1.66 -21.92 -9.52
C ARG A 124 -1.31 -22.64 -10.81
N THR A 125 -0.05 -22.57 -11.21
CA THR A 125 0.46 -23.41 -12.30
C THR A 125 0.52 -24.84 -11.78
N GLY A 126 -0.21 -25.75 -12.42
CA GLY A 126 -0.26 -27.14 -12.00
C GLY A 126 1.15 -27.74 -11.98
N GLY A 127 1.76 -27.80 -10.81
CA GLY A 127 2.87 -28.70 -10.56
C GLY A 127 2.25 -30.06 -10.21
N ASN A 128 2.53 -31.06 -10.98
CA ASN A 128 2.40 -32.44 -10.52
C ASN A 128 3.25 -32.53 -9.25
N VAL A 129 2.60 -32.64 -8.11
CA VAL A 129 3.26 -33.12 -6.90
C VAL A 129 3.59 -34.59 -7.19
N GLN A 130 4.85 -34.83 -7.54
CA GLN A 130 5.40 -36.18 -7.45
C GLN A 130 5.67 -36.51 -5.98
#